data_166ef9c290a159d399e20ded66546084
#
_entry.id   166ef9c290a159d399e20ded66546084
#
_cell.length_a   1.000
_cell.length_b   1.000
_cell.length_c   1.000
_cell.angle_alpha   90.00
_cell.angle_beta   90.00
_cell.angle_gamma   90.00
#
_symmetry.space_group_name_H-M   'P 1'
#
loop_
_entity.id
_entity.type
_entity.pdbx_description
1 polymer ?
#
loop_
_entity_poly.entity_id
_entity_poly.type
_entity_poly.pdbx_seq_one_letter_code
_entity_poly.pdbx_strand_id
1 'polypeptide(L)'
;MLLLLIIVLAALLWFKPPALLRVGANYSAKIVCSNVFLAGRDPDEVLRVDVQAPGISILKLMRVSVDRERGVVRAGFLGLIGDGLAQYRSGHGCTVLPDGKLDASAPSQLNSMTRIGPPVPPVAPVPPSASSTAPWPDGAAVETRAAIDALIKDPLLAGPGARAIVVVDHGRIVGEHYGPGFEPNTPLLGWSMTKTVMAGVVGMLIKDGKLSLDQAGFWPGNDGREKIRLKDLLAMSSGLQWNEAYGAVSDVTSMLYLQPDMAGFARSPPLAHPPGEEWLYSSGTAVILSRIAKEALAQPGATEGHDLPTFIKGRLFNPLGITTATIEPDEHGTLVGSSYMYATARDWARYGLFLLQDGVWQGEELLPPGYVAMMATPVEASHGQYGMGQTWLWGSDALTPGVNPDAAFGIPADAFWMSGHDGQSVCIIKSRQLVIVRLGLTPYAAGYTSQRLVQAILKATQPAIGAQASTAEPAAQ
;
A
#
# COMPACT_ATOMS: atom_id res chain seq x y z
N MET A 1 6.83 36.69 -36.39
CA MET A 1 5.63 36.43 -35.53
C MET A 1 5.58 35.02 -35.01
N LEU A 2 5.65 33.98 -35.83
CA LEU A 2 5.59 32.57 -35.39
C LEU A 2 6.71 32.19 -34.43
N LEU A 3 7.96 32.56 -34.68
CA LEU A 3 9.12 32.27 -33.83
C LEU A 3 8.97 32.91 -32.43
N LEU A 4 8.50 34.16 -32.37
CA LEU A 4 8.25 34.85 -31.11
C LEU A 4 7.15 34.16 -30.30
N LEU A 5 6.09 33.70 -30.97
CA LEU A 5 5.01 32.93 -30.31
C LEU A 5 5.53 31.61 -29.74
N ILE A 6 6.39 30.90 -30.49
CA ILE A 6 7.01 29.64 -30.01
C ILE A 6 7.91 29.92 -28.80
N ILE A 7 8.71 30.98 -28.83
CA ILE A 7 9.60 31.36 -27.71
C ILE A 7 8.75 31.71 -26.46
N VAL A 8 7.69 32.49 -26.63
CA VAL A 8 6.78 32.84 -25.51
C VAL A 8 6.10 31.62 -24.95
N LEU A 9 5.61 30.73 -25.82
CA LEU A 9 4.98 29.47 -25.36
C LEU A 9 5.99 28.57 -24.63
N ALA A 10 7.20 28.43 -25.17
CA ALA A 10 8.27 27.66 -24.53
C ALA A 10 8.65 28.26 -23.15
N ALA A 11 8.75 29.59 -23.06
CA ALA A 11 9.00 30.27 -21.79
C ALA A 11 7.87 30.08 -20.79
N LEU A 12 6.61 30.17 -21.24
CA LEU A 12 5.44 29.91 -20.37
C LEU A 12 5.43 28.46 -19.86
N LEU A 13 5.70 27.50 -20.73
CA LEU A 13 5.79 26.07 -20.34
C LEU A 13 6.96 25.80 -19.40
N TRP A 14 8.05 26.55 -19.52
CA TRP A 14 9.22 26.44 -18.65
C TRP A 14 8.96 27.05 -17.27
N PHE A 15 8.43 28.27 -17.19
CA PHE A 15 8.25 28.98 -15.92
C PHE A 15 6.94 28.65 -15.20
N LYS A 16 5.90 28.21 -15.93
CA LYS A 16 4.58 27.83 -15.40
C LYS A 16 4.07 26.58 -16.11
N PRO A 17 4.70 25.42 -15.85
CA PRO A 17 4.26 24.18 -16.47
C PRO A 17 2.83 23.85 -16.04
N PRO A 18 1.98 23.33 -16.94
CA PRO A 18 0.64 22.87 -16.62
C PRO A 18 0.66 21.83 -15.47
N ALA A 19 -0.33 21.87 -14.60
CA ALA A 19 -0.41 21.00 -13.44
C ALA A 19 -0.30 19.51 -13.81
N LEU A 20 -0.87 19.08 -14.94
CA LEU A 20 -0.78 17.71 -15.42
C LEU A 20 0.67 17.28 -15.73
N LEU A 21 1.50 18.18 -16.28
CA LEU A 21 2.92 17.91 -16.51
C LEU A 21 3.69 17.81 -15.21
N ARG A 22 3.38 18.66 -14.23
CA ARG A 22 3.98 18.61 -12.90
C ARG A 22 3.59 17.32 -12.15
N VAL A 23 2.32 16.92 -12.22
CA VAL A 23 1.85 15.63 -11.68
C VAL A 23 2.63 14.48 -12.31
N GLY A 24 2.71 14.43 -13.65
CA GLY A 24 3.45 13.36 -14.34
C GLY A 24 4.94 13.35 -14.03
N ALA A 25 5.57 14.51 -13.89
CA ALA A 25 6.98 14.62 -13.54
C ALA A 25 7.24 14.17 -12.11
N ASN A 26 6.45 14.64 -11.13
CA ASN A 26 6.57 14.24 -9.72
C ASN A 26 6.22 12.75 -9.51
N TYR A 27 5.20 12.23 -10.20
CA TYR A 27 4.90 10.80 -10.23
C TYR A 27 6.10 10.00 -10.72
N SER A 28 6.69 10.39 -11.86
CA SER A 28 7.85 9.69 -12.44
C SER A 28 9.06 9.73 -11.50
N ALA A 29 9.37 10.91 -10.93
CA ALA A 29 10.45 11.05 -9.95
C ALA A 29 10.23 10.16 -8.74
N LYS A 30 9.01 10.12 -8.19
CA LYS A 30 8.64 9.33 -7.02
C LYS A 30 8.78 7.83 -7.27
N ILE A 31 8.16 7.32 -8.34
CA ILE A 31 8.19 5.88 -8.65
C ILE A 31 9.60 5.41 -8.93
N VAL A 32 10.39 6.17 -9.71
CA VAL A 32 11.78 5.81 -9.98
C VAL A 32 12.63 5.87 -8.71
N CYS A 33 12.49 6.92 -7.89
CA CYS A 33 13.23 7.06 -6.63
C CYS A 33 13.00 5.84 -5.72
N SER A 34 11.76 5.51 -5.43
CA SER A 34 11.45 4.41 -4.50
C SER A 34 11.93 3.05 -5.04
N ASN A 35 11.73 2.77 -6.32
CA ASN A 35 12.18 1.50 -6.91
C ASN A 35 13.70 1.39 -6.99
N VAL A 36 14.41 2.51 -7.24
CA VAL A 36 15.88 2.52 -7.27
C VAL A 36 16.48 2.36 -5.88
N PHE A 37 15.98 3.11 -4.89
CA PHE A 37 16.62 3.17 -3.57
C PHE A 37 16.08 2.14 -2.56
N LEU A 38 14.82 1.70 -2.68
CA LEU A 38 14.27 0.65 -1.82
C LEU A 38 14.40 -0.75 -2.44
N ALA A 39 14.17 -0.88 -3.75
CA ALA A 39 14.14 -2.18 -4.43
C ALA A 39 15.40 -2.46 -5.27
N GLY A 40 16.37 -1.54 -5.35
CA GLY A 40 17.62 -1.72 -6.10
C GLY A 40 17.45 -1.84 -7.61
N ARG A 41 16.28 -1.47 -8.17
CA ARG A 41 15.96 -1.66 -9.57
C ARG A 41 16.67 -0.64 -10.48
N ASP A 42 16.86 -1.02 -11.72
CA ASP A 42 17.43 -0.14 -12.74
C ASP A 42 16.49 1.03 -13.07
N PRO A 43 16.96 2.29 -13.06
CA PRO A 43 16.10 3.46 -13.26
C PRO A 43 15.47 3.53 -14.64
N ASP A 44 16.16 3.11 -15.69
CA ASP A 44 15.65 3.15 -17.07
C ASP A 44 14.58 2.06 -17.25
N GLU A 45 14.79 0.89 -16.65
CA GLU A 45 13.78 -0.15 -16.64
C GLU A 45 12.53 0.27 -15.86
N VAL A 46 12.70 0.85 -14.66
CA VAL A 46 11.58 1.38 -13.87
C VAL A 46 10.81 2.44 -14.64
N LEU A 47 11.52 3.39 -15.27
CA LEU A 47 10.86 4.41 -16.10
C LEU A 47 10.04 3.75 -17.21
N ARG A 48 10.62 2.77 -17.91
CA ARG A 48 9.98 2.11 -19.06
C ARG A 48 8.78 1.26 -18.63
N VAL A 49 8.93 0.45 -17.56
CA VAL A 49 7.96 -0.60 -17.17
C VAL A 49 6.93 -0.08 -16.17
N ASP A 50 7.35 0.75 -15.21
CA ASP A 50 6.46 1.18 -14.11
C ASP A 50 5.78 2.53 -14.39
N VAL A 51 6.38 3.38 -15.23
CA VAL A 51 5.86 4.73 -15.52
C VAL A 51 5.26 4.80 -16.92
N GLN A 52 6.01 4.41 -17.94
CA GLN A 52 5.66 4.65 -19.34
C GLN A 52 4.73 3.59 -19.93
N ALA A 53 4.92 2.31 -19.58
CA ALA A 53 4.22 1.21 -20.23
C ALA A 53 2.71 1.20 -19.98
N PRO A 54 2.22 1.28 -18.70
CA PRO A 54 0.80 1.28 -18.40
C PRO A 54 0.20 2.68 -18.37
N GLY A 55 1.04 3.72 -18.37
CA GLY A 55 0.64 5.08 -18.13
C GLY A 55 -0.15 5.74 -19.27
N ILE A 56 -0.79 6.85 -18.93
CA ILE A 56 -1.39 7.75 -19.93
C ILE A 56 -0.30 8.26 -20.89
N SER A 57 -0.69 8.60 -22.11
CA SER A 57 0.23 8.89 -23.23
C SER A 57 1.33 9.92 -22.92
N ILE A 58 1.03 10.89 -22.04
CA ILE A 58 1.99 11.94 -21.65
C ILE A 58 3.18 11.36 -20.86
N LEU A 59 2.99 10.27 -20.10
CA LEU A 59 4.05 9.64 -19.32
C LEU A 59 5.12 8.98 -20.21
N LYS A 60 4.77 8.61 -21.45
CA LYS A 60 5.73 8.05 -22.43
C LYS A 60 6.85 9.04 -22.82
N LEU A 61 6.61 10.32 -22.61
CA LEU A 61 7.57 11.38 -22.91
C LEU A 61 8.36 11.87 -21.69
N MET A 62 8.11 11.29 -20.50
CA MET A 62 8.91 11.59 -19.30
C MET A 62 10.33 11.07 -19.45
N ARG A 63 11.28 11.81 -18.91
CA ARG A 63 12.69 11.43 -18.76
C ARG A 63 13.10 11.66 -17.32
N VAL A 64 14.00 10.82 -16.84
CA VAL A 64 14.49 10.88 -15.46
C VAL A 64 16.01 10.97 -15.42
N SER A 65 16.53 11.54 -14.34
CA SER A 65 17.94 11.48 -13.98
C SER A 65 18.05 11.10 -12.50
N VAL A 66 19.00 10.23 -12.17
CA VAL A 66 19.20 9.71 -10.81
C VAL A 66 20.59 10.10 -10.33
N ASP A 67 20.65 10.89 -9.28
CA ASP A 67 21.86 11.17 -8.51
C ASP A 67 21.91 10.23 -7.29
N ARG A 68 22.67 9.14 -7.42
CA ARG A 68 22.73 8.11 -6.38
C ARG A 68 23.50 8.61 -5.15
N GLU A 69 24.44 9.53 -5.30
CA GLU A 69 25.23 10.07 -4.18
C GLU A 69 24.39 10.95 -3.27
N ARG A 70 23.49 11.75 -3.88
CA ARG A 70 22.61 12.64 -3.14
C ARG A 70 21.25 12.00 -2.81
N GLY A 71 20.96 10.82 -3.34
CA GLY A 71 19.66 10.19 -3.21
C GLY A 71 18.55 10.97 -3.92
N VAL A 72 18.84 11.63 -5.05
CA VAL A 72 17.91 12.55 -5.72
C VAL A 72 17.50 11.99 -7.07
N VAL A 73 16.21 12.04 -7.37
CA VAL A 73 15.66 11.76 -8.69
C VAL A 73 14.94 12.99 -9.23
N ARG A 74 15.32 13.41 -10.43
CA ARG A 74 14.63 14.47 -11.17
C ARG A 74 13.91 13.87 -12.36
N ALA A 75 12.74 14.40 -12.68
CA ALA A 75 11.97 13.99 -13.83
C ALA A 75 11.30 15.18 -14.51
N GLY A 76 11.07 15.05 -15.82
CA GLY A 76 10.39 16.08 -16.58
C GLY A 76 9.89 15.57 -17.92
N PHE A 77 8.91 16.25 -18.47
CA PHE A 77 8.44 16.05 -19.84
C PHE A 77 9.58 16.41 -20.78
N LEU A 78 9.98 15.47 -21.63
CA LEU A 78 11.19 15.51 -22.47
C LEU A 78 12.48 15.80 -21.67
N GLY A 79 12.46 15.63 -20.36
CA GLY A 79 13.58 15.98 -19.46
C GLY A 79 13.71 17.47 -19.15
N LEU A 80 12.78 18.31 -19.60
CA LEU A 80 12.93 19.77 -19.57
C LEU A 80 11.82 20.49 -18.81
N ILE A 81 10.59 19.95 -18.78
CA ILE A 81 9.41 20.66 -18.29
C ILE A 81 8.75 19.84 -17.17
N GLY A 82 8.32 20.52 -16.09
CA GLY A 82 7.54 19.92 -15.00
C GLY A 82 8.28 19.77 -13.67
N ASP A 83 9.62 19.87 -13.66
CA ASP A 83 10.50 19.94 -12.47
C ASP A 83 10.17 18.92 -11.36
N GLY A 84 9.86 17.68 -11.75
CA GLY A 84 9.61 16.60 -10.81
C GLY A 84 10.85 16.30 -9.98
N LEU A 85 10.67 16.26 -8.66
CA LEU A 85 11.76 16.02 -7.71
C LEU A 85 11.33 15.04 -6.63
N ALA A 86 12.16 14.03 -6.39
CA ALA A 86 12.04 13.15 -5.24
C ALA A 86 13.40 12.95 -4.58
N GLN A 87 13.42 12.89 -3.26
CA GLN A 87 14.63 12.67 -2.47
C GLN A 87 14.48 11.46 -1.56
N TYR A 88 15.46 10.56 -1.63
CA TYR A 88 15.59 9.42 -0.75
C TYR A 88 16.19 9.83 0.59
N ARG A 89 15.61 9.33 1.68
CA ARG A 89 16.12 9.45 3.04
C ARG A 89 16.28 8.06 3.65
N SER A 90 17.46 7.74 4.13
CA SER A 90 17.73 6.44 4.74
C SER A 90 16.75 6.15 5.87
N GLY A 91 16.13 4.95 5.86
CA GLY A 91 15.13 4.53 6.82
C GLY A 91 13.72 5.09 6.62
N HIS A 92 13.53 6.05 5.71
CA HIS A 92 12.23 6.69 5.44
C HIS A 92 11.76 6.52 3.98
N GLY A 93 12.65 6.08 3.07
CA GLY A 93 12.32 5.99 1.64
C GLY A 93 12.34 7.34 0.93
N CYS A 94 11.55 7.47 -0.13
CA CYS A 94 11.54 8.63 -1.01
C CYS A 94 10.37 9.57 -0.75
N THR A 95 10.68 10.85 -0.63
CA THR A 95 9.69 11.94 -0.51
C THR A 95 9.64 12.74 -1.81
N VAL A 96 8.43 13.02 -2.30
CA VAL A 96 8.20 14.00 -3.39
C VAL A 96 8.40 15.39 -2.82
N LEU A 97 9.10 16.24 -3.55
CA LEU A 97 9.40 17.63 -3.18
C LEU A 97 8.75 18.58 -4.20
N PRO A 98 7.45 18.87 -4.10
CA PRO A 98 6.71 19.63 -5.10
C PRO A 98 7.20 21.08 -5.26
N ASP A 99 7.81 21.64 -4.20
CA ASP A 99 8.39 22.98 -4.18
C ASP A 99 9.80 23.05 -4.81
N GLY A 100 10.35 21.92 -5.26
CA GLY A 100 11.66 21.82 -5.88
C GLY A 100 12.84 22.06 -4.93
N LYS A 101 12.60 22.06 -3.60
CA LYS A 101 13.62 22.33 -2.58
C LYS A 101 14.13 21.02 -1.99
N LEU A 102 15.44 20.78 -2.12
CA LEU A 102 16.07 19.67 -1.43
C LEU A 102 16.15 19.97 0.07
N ASP A 103 15.88 18.94 0.88
CA ASP A 103 16.12 19.01 2.31
C ASP A 103 17.64 18.99 2.55
N ALA A 104 18.17 20.13 2.94
CA ALA A 104 19.59 20.29 3.25
C ALA A 104 20.01 19.55 4.53
N SER A 105 19.08 19.18 5.38
CA SER A 105 19.33 18.42 6.62
C SER A 105 19.36 16.91 6.37
N ALA A 106 18.88 16.45 5.21
CA ALA A 106 19.03 15.05 4.84
C ALA A 106 20.52 14.71 4.75
N PRO A 107 21.04 13.76 5.56
CA PRO A 107 22.44 13.40 5.52
C PRO A 107 22.79 13.01 4.07
N SER A 108 23.79 13.70 3.51
CA SER A 108 24.32 13.27 2.21
C SER A 108 24.82 11.84 2.40
N GLN A 109 24.50 10.95 1.50
CA GLN A 109 24.96 9.55 1.52
C GLN A 109 26.50 9.46 1.59
N LEU A 110 27.21 10.54 1.20
CA LEU A 110 28.66 10.66 1.36
C LEU A 110 29.13 10.48 2.82
N ASN A 111 28.38 10.91 3.82
CA ASN A 111 28.80 10.79 5.21
C ASN A 111 28.61 9.36 5.77
N SER A 112 27.83 8.51 5.13
CA SER A 112 27.74 7.08 5.45
C SER A 112 28.77 6.23 4.68
N MET A 113 29.31 6.76 3.56
CA MET A 113 30.29 6.06 2.70
C MET A 113 31.75 6.31 3.08
N THR A 114 32.07 7.20 4.04
CA THR A 114 33.46 7.39 4.53
C THR A 114 33.97 6.26 5.44
N ARG A 115 33.19 5.21 5.64
CA ARG A 115 33.75 3.90 6.00
C ARG A 115 34.05 3.14 4.71
N ILE A 116 35.32 3.19 4.29
CA ILE A 116 35.88 2.46 3.16
C ILE A 116 35.61 0.96 3.36
N GLY A 117 34.51 0.53 2.77
CA GLY A 117 34.17 -0.84 2.44
C GLY A 117 33.72 -0.89 0.99
N PRO A 118 33.81 -2.03 0.28
CA PRO A 118 33.23 -2.16 -1.06
C PRO A 118 31.80 -1.66 -1.04
N PRO A 119 31.22 -1.19 -2.18
CA PRO A 119 29.87 -0.67 -2.22
C PRO A 119 28.99 -1.66 -1.48
N VAL A 120 28.43 -1.20 -0.33
CA VAL A 120 27.48 -2.00 0.44
C VAL A 120 26.32 -2.17 -0.54
N PRO A 121 26.06 -3.38 -1.02
CA PRO A 121 24.82 -3.64 -1.74
C PRO A 121 23.70 -3.08 -0.85
N PRO A 122 22.59 -2.57 -1.41
CA PRO A 122 21.47 -2.07 -0.63
C PRO A 122 21.33 -3.03 0.53
N VAL A 123 21.34 -2.50 1.80
CA VAL A 123 21.39 -3.36 2.99
C VAL A 123 20.26 -4.34 2.78
N ALA A 124 20.64 -5.53 2.30
CA ALA A 124 19.69 -6.60 2.17
C ALA A 124 19.06 -6.67 3.55
N PRO A 125 17.74 -6.53 3.68
CA PRO A 125 17.08 -6.71 4.95
C PRO A 125 17.69 -7.98 5.51
N VAL A 126 18.21 -7.94 6.74
CA VAL A 126 18.71 -9.17 7.35
C VAL A 126 17.50 -10.09 7.31
N PRO A 127 17.48 -11.07 6.43
CA PRO A 127 16.36 -12.01 6.43
C PRO A 127 16.35 -12.60 7.83
N PRO A 128 15.18 -12.93 8.40
CA PRO A 128 15.13 -13.77 9.59
C PRO A 128 16.08 -14.92 9.31
N SER A 129 17.18 -15.00 10.04
CA SER A 129 18.46 -15.62 9.69
C SER A 129 18.32 -16.59 8.50
N ALA A 130 18.87 -16.26 7.33
CA ALA A 130 18.69 -17.01 6.08
C ALA A 130 19.13 -18.49 6.19
N SER A 131 19.55 -18.92 7.35
CA SER A 131 19.90 -20.29 7.75
C SER A 131 18.78 -21.04 8.49
N SER A 132 17.62 -20.42 8.78
CA SER A 132 16.53 -21.14 9.42
C SER A 132 15.83 -22.03 8.38
N THR A 133 16.02 -23.32 8.48
CA THR A 133 15.26 -24.34 7.75
C THR A 133 13.82 -24.46 8.28
N ALA A 134 13.46 -23.66 9.28
CA ALA A 134 12.10 -23.63 9.80
C ALA A 134 11.12 -23.14 8.72
N PRO A 135 9.91 -23.69 8.68
CA PRO A 135 8.87 -23.23 7.80
C PRO A 135 8.53 -21.74 8.06
N TRP A 136 8.18 -21.02 6.98
CA TRP A 136 7.60 -19.69 7.13
C TRP A 136 6.31 -19.77 7.97
N PRO A 137 5.99 -18.83 8.88
CA PRO A 137 6.62 -17.52 9.10
C PRO A 137 7.81 -17.51 10.06
N ASP A 138 8.12 -18.60 10.75
CA ASP A 138 9.19 -18.67 11.75
C ASP A 138 10.58 -18.74 11.13
N GLY A 139 10.64 -19.19 9.89
CA GLY A 139 11.83 -19.25 9.04
C GLY A 139 11.53 -18.86 7.59
N ALA A 140 12.33 -19.36 6.67
CA ALA A 140 12.23 -19.01 5.25
C ALA A 140 11.73 -20.17 4.35
N ALA A 141 11.57 -21.39 4.90
CA ALA A 141 11.21 -22.57 4.10
C ALA A 141 9.75 -22.47 3.60
N VAL A 142 9.57 -22.87 2.36
CA VAL A 142 8.28 -22.91 1.66
C VAL A 142 7.84 -24.36 1.48
N GLU A 143 6.61 -24.67 1.82
CA GLU A 143 6.00 -25.99 1.66
C GLU A 143 5.29 -26.08 0.30
N THR A 144 6.05 -26.03 -0.79
CA THR A 144 5.50 -25.96 -2.15
C THR A 144 4.59 -27.15 -2.45
N ARG A 145 3.33 -26.85 -2.80
CA ARG A 145 2.36 -27.83 -3.33
C ARG A 145 2.30 -27.72 -4.85
N ALA A 146 2.56 -28.80 -5.55
CA ALA A 146 2.64 -28.83 -7.01
C ALA A 146 1.37 -28.28 -7.70
N ALA A 147 0.18 -28.56 -7.15
CA ALA A 147 -1.08 -28.04 -7.68
C ALA A 147 -1.17 -26.49 -7.57
N ILE A 148 -0.71 -25.92 -6.46
CA ILE A 148 -0.70 -24.46 -6.26
C ILE A 148 0.37 -23.82 -7.14
N ASP A 149 1.57 -24.43 -7.19
CA ASP A 149 2.68 -23.95 -8.02
C ASP A 149 2.29 -23.84 -9.50
N ALA A 150 1.58 -24.85 -10.02
CA ALA A 150 1.07 -24.81 -11.39
C ALA A 150 0.08 -23.64 -11.64
N LEU A 151 -0.82 -23.38 -10.69
CA LEU A 151 -1.83 -22.31 -10.81
C LEU A 151 -1.21 -20.91 -10.78
N ILE A 152 -0.29 -20.66 -9.85
CA ILE A 152 0.32 -19.33 -9.70
C ILE A 152 1.31 -18.99 -10.82
N LYS A 153 1.77 -19.99 -11.58
CA LYS A 153 2.59 -19.85 -12.78
C LYS A 153 1.77 -19.73 -14.07
N ASP A 154 0.47 -20.05 -14.02
CA ASP A 154 -0.41 -19.88 -15.18
C ASP A 154 -0.59 -18.39 -15.49
N PRO A 155 -0.16 -17.90 -16.67
CA PRO A 155 -0.25 -16.48 -17.01
C PRO A 155 -1.68 -15.97 -17.12
N LEU A 156 -2.67 -16.82 -17.37
CA LEU A 156 -4.09 -16.43 -17.40
C LEU A 156 -4.62 -16.17 -15.98
N LEU A 157 -4.14 -16.91 -14.99
CA LEU A 157 -4.53 -16.75 -13.59
C LEU A 157 -3.69 -15.67 -12.90
N ALA A 158 -2.38 -15.63 -13.14
CA ALA A 158 -1.49 -14.59 -12.63
C ALA A 158 -1.84 -13.21 -13.17
N GLY A 159 -2.32 -13.16 -14.41
CA GLY A 159 -2.69 -11.93 -15.12
C GLY A 159 -1.49 -11.15 -15.68
N PRO A 160 -1.75 -10.23 -16.61
CA PRO A 160 -0.71 -9.42 -17.22
C PRO A 160 -0.01 -8.56 -16.17
N GLY A 161 1.31 -8.40 -16.27
CA GLY A 161 2.09 -7.57 -15.36
C GLY A 161 2.20 -8.11 -13.92
N ALA A 162 1.89 -9.39 -13.68
CA ALA A 162 2.12 -10.04 -12.38
C ALA A 162 3.62 -9.99 -12.04
N ARG A 163 3.93 -9.60 -10.79
CA ARG A 163 5.30 -9.47 -10.26
C ARG A 163 5.60 -10.46 -9.16
N ALA A 164 4.63 -10.68 -8.29
CA ALA A 164 4.75 -11.66 -7.21
C ALA A 164 3.38 -12.21 -6.83
N ILE A 165 3.32 -13.52 -6.59
CA ILE A 165 2.16 -14.20 -6.01
C ILE A 165 2.67 -15.06 -4.87
N VAL A 166 1.99 -14.97 -3.71
CA VAL A 166 2.27 -15.80 -2.53
C VAL A 166 0.95 -16.36 -2.02
N VAL A 167 0.92 -17.66 -1.76
CA VAL A 167 -0.24 -18.35 -1.20
C VAL A 167 0.11 -18.92 0.16
N VAL A 168 -0.62 -18.50 1.18
CA VAL A 168 -0.51 -19.01 2.55
C VAL A 168 -1.75 -19.83 2.85
N ASP A 169 -1.55 -21.09 3.24
CA ASP A 169 -2.61 -22.01 3.65
C ASP A 169 -2.29 -22.56 5.03
N HIS A 170 -3.23 -22.40 5.99
CA HIS A 170 -3.04 -22.79 7.39
C HIS A 170 -1.72 -22.27 8.00
N GLY A 171 -1.40 -21.00 7.73
CA GLY A 171 -0.23 -20.33 8.28
C GLY A 171 1.11 -20.71 7.62
N ARG A 172 1.12 -21.45 6.51
CA ARG A 172 2.34 -21.85 5.77
C ARG A 172 2.31 -21.37 4.33
N ILE A 173 3.43 -20.89 3.79
CA ILE A 173 3.52 -20.62 2.36
C ILE A 173 3.53 -21.95 1.61
N VAL A 174 2.52 -22.18 0.79
CA VAL A 174 2.33 -23.38 -0.01
C VAL A 174 2.63 -23.18 -1.50
N GLY A 175 2.91 -21.94 -1.90
CA GLY A 175 3.36 -21.59 -3.25
C GLY A 175 3.75 -20.13 -3.32
N GLU A 176 4.79 -19.84 -4.09
CA GLU A 176 5.19 -18.48 -4.42
C GLU A 176 5.77 -18.43 -5.83
N HIS A 177 5.52 -17.36 -6.52
CA HIS A 177 6.02 -17.13 -7.87
C HIS A 177 6.39 -15.65 -8.04
N TYR A 178 7.49 -15.41 -8.73
CA TYR A 178 8.01 -14.08 -9.04
C TYR A 178 8.18 -13.94 -10.53
N GLY A 179 7.66 -12.85 -11.08
CA GLY A 179 7.81 -12.50 -12.50
C GLY A 179 9.24 -12.10 -12.85
N PRO A 180 9.56 -11.99 -14.14
CA PRO A 180 10.89 -11.60 -14.59
C PRO A 180 11.39 -10.29 -13.96
N GLY A 181 12.59 -10.30 -13.38
CA GLY A 181 13.21 -9.16 -12.70
C GLY A 181 12.71 -8.91 -11.28
N PHE A 182 11.93 -9.82 -10.70
CA PHE A 182 11.47 -9.76 -9.31
C PHE A 182 11.86 -11.02 -8.54
N GLU A 183 12.16 -10.84 -7.26
CA GLU A 183 12.65 -11.88 -6.36
C GLU A 183 11.93 -11.82 -5.01
N PRO A 184 12.05 -12.84 -4.14
CA PRO A 184 11.43 -12.87 -2.82
C PRO A 184 11.77 -11.68 -1.93
N ASN A 185 12.91 -11.05 -2.13
CA ASN A 185 13.40 -9.89 -1.40
C ASN A 185 13.13 -8.54 -2.08
N THR A 186 12.45 -8.51 -3.22
CA THR A 186 12.10 -7.27 -3.92
C THR A 186 10.92 -6.57 -3.24
N PRO A 187 11.08 -5.40 -2.60
CA PRO A 187 9.96 -4.62 -2.10
C PRO A 187 9.11 -4.09 -3.25
N LEU A 188 7.81 -4.29 -3.16
CA LEU A 188 6.84 -3.86 -4.16
C LEU A 188 5.84 -2.90 -3.53
N LEU A 189 5.41 -1.92 -4.32
CA LEU A 189 4.44 -0.91 -3.92
C LEU A 189 3.05 -1.53 -3.77
N GLY A 190 2.46 -1.40 -2.58
CA GLY A 190 1.13 -1.90 -2.30
C GLY A 190 -0.01 -0.95 -2.68
N TRP A 191 0.32 0.32 -3.00
CA TRP A 191 -0.70 1.35 -3.21
C TRP A 191 -1.71 1.37 -2.06
N SER A 192 -3.00 1.35 -2.37
CA SER A 192 -4.07 1.49 -1.38
C SER A 192 -4.17 0.35 -0.35
N MET A 193 -3.43 -0.75 -0.51
CA MET A 193 -3.30 -1.74 0.57
C MET A 193 -2.68 -1.13 1.83
N THR A 194 -1.92 -0.04 1.70
CA THR A 194 -1.35 0.73 2.80
C THR A 194 -2.42 1.24 3.76
N LYS A 195 -3.63 1.54 3.26
CA LYS A 195 -4.76 2.03 4.08
C LYS A 195 -5.14 1.05 5.18
N THR A 196 -5.22 -0.24 4.83
CA THR A 196 -5.54 -1.30 5.80
C THR A 196 -4.44 -1.46 6.86
N VAL A 197 -3.17 -1.25 6.46
CA VAL A 197 -2.05 -1.25 7.43
C VAL A 197 -2.20 -0.08 8.40
N MET A 198 -2.51 1.11 7.89
CA MET A 198 -2.73 2.29 8.75
C MET A 198 -3.95 2.15 9.66
N ALA A 199 -5.01 1.47 9.21
CA ALA A 199 -6.14 1.13 10.08
C ALA A 199 -5.71 0.20 11.24
N GLY A 200 -4.82 -0.77 10.98
CA GLY A 200 -4.19 -1.57 12.02
C GLY A 200 -3.37 -0.74 13.01
N VAL A 201 -2.58 0.22 12.52
CA VAL A 201 -1.83 1.17 13.37
C VAL A 201 -2.77 1.99 14.26
N VAL A 202 -3.87 2.49 13.71
CA VAL A 202 -4.92 3.18 14.49
C VAL A 202 -5.50 2.25 15.57
N GLY A 203 -5.75 0.97 15.23
CA GLY A 203 -6.20 -0.04 16.19
C GLY A 203 -5.24 -0.22 17.36
N MET A 204 -3.94 -0.22 17.10
CA MET A 204 -2.92 -0.29 18.16
C MET A 204 -2.95 0.95 19.07
N LEU A 205 -3.14 2.14 18.49
CA LEU A 205 -3.26 3.38 19.27
C LEU A 205 -4.56 3.42 20.08
N ILE A 206 -5.63 2.80 19.60
CA ILE A 206 -6.87 2.61 20.36
C ILE A 206 -6.61 1.63 21.53
N LYS A 207 -5.92 0.53 21.32
CA LYS A 207 -5.53 -0.40 22.37
C LYS A 207 -4.68 0.27 23.45
N ASP A 208 -3.77 1.15 23.05
CA ASP A 208 -2.93 1.92 23.95
C ASP A 208 -3.67 3.10 24.65
N GLY A 209 -4.98 3.27 24.41
CA GLY A 209 -5.80 4.35 24.97
C GLY A 209 -5.47 5.75 24.46
N LYS A 210 -4.71 5.85 23.37
CA LYS A 210 -4.30 7.14 22.76
C LYS A 210 -5.36 7.71 21.82
N LEU A 211 -6.20 6.85 21.27
CA LEU A 211 -7.32 7.19 20.38
C LEU A 211 -8.57 6.44 20.79
N SER A 212 -9.74 6.92 20.36
CA SER A 212 -10.99 6.17 20.49
C SER A 212 -11.83 6.33 19.21
N LEU A 213 -12.67 5.34 18.87
CA LEU A 213 -13.49 5.33 17.66
C LEU A 213 -14.46 6.53 17.60
N ASP A 214 -14.99 6.95 18.75
CA ASP A 214 -15.92 8.07 18.83
C ASP A 214 -15.24 9.43 19.06
N GLN A 215 -13.90 9.45 19.12
CA GLN A 215 -13.15 10.70 19.24
C GLN A 215 -13.41 11.60 18.02
N ALA A 216 -13.71 12.86 18.28
CA ALA A 216 -13.91 13.93 17.31
C ALA A 216 -13.03 15.14 17.66
N GLY A 217 -13.24 16.28 17.01
CA GLY A 217 -12.49 17.50 17.30
C GLY A 217 -11.12 17.56 16.60
N PHE A 218 -10.93 16.81 15.54
CA PHE A 218 -9.70 16.85 14.73
C PHE A 218 -9.58 18.10 13.85
N TRP A 219 -10.68 18.86 13.69
CA TRP A 219 -10.71 20.15 13.02
C TRP A 219 -11.00 21.26 14.01
N PRO A 220 -10.24 22.36 13.97
CA PRO A 220 -10.61 23.56 14.72
C PRO A 220 -11.83 24.22 14.05
N GLY A 221 -12.68 24.84 14.83
CA GLY A 221 -13.82 25.60 14.31
C GLY A 221 -15.17 24.95 14.59
N ASN A 222 -16.20 25.44 13.89
CA ASN A 222 -17.60 25.04 14.09
C ASN A 222 -18.37 24.98 12.75
N ASP A 223 -17.71 24.54 11.69
CA ASP A 223 -18.28 24.42 10.35
C ASP A 223 -18.86 23.03 10.05
N GLY A 224 -18.94 22.18 11.06
CA GLY A 224 -19.43 20.81 10.99
C GLY A 224 -18.31 19.77 10.94
N ARG A 225 -17.12 20.13 10.46
CA ARG A 225 -15.97 19.18 10.37
C ARG A 225 -15.45 18.77 11.74
N GLU A 226 -15.65 19.58 12.78
CA GLU A 226 -15.31 19.24 14.16
C GLU A 226 -16.08 18.00 14.69
N LYS A 227 -17.17 17.63 14.03
CA LYS A 227 -18.01 16.46 14.36
C LYS A 227 -17.52 15.17 13.73
N ILE A 228 -16.60 15.24 12.76
CA ILE A 228 -16.03 14.03 12.13
C ILE A 228 -15.31 13.22 13.18
N ARG A 229 -15.75 11.96 13.37
CA ARG A 229 -15.17 11.04 14.34
C ARG A 229 -14.11 10.15 13.68
N LEU A 230 -13.25 9.57 14.50
CA LEU A 230 -12.24 8.63 14.02
C LEU A 230 -12.86 7.46 13.23
N LYS A 231 -13.98 6.92 13.69
CA LYS A 231 -14.70 5.84 12.98
C LYS A 231 -15.25 6.29 11.63
N ASP A 232 -15.66 7.55 11.47
CA ASP A 232 -16.16 8.08 10.19
C ASP A 232 -15.00 8.16 9.16
N LEU A 233 -13.79 8.48 9.62
CA LEU A 233 -12.58 8.45 8.78
C LEU A 233 -12.17 7.00 8.41
N LEU A 234 -12.20 6.07 9.37
CA LEU A 234 -11.91 4.65 9.11
C LEU A 234 -12.89 4.04 8.12
N ALA A 235 -14.16 4.42 8.22
CA ALA A 235 -15.26 3.93 7.36
C ALA A 235 -15.34 4.62 5.99
N MET A 236 -14.45 5.56 5.67
CA MET A 236 -14.56 6.40 4.46
C MET A 236 -15.89 7.16 4.34
N SER A 237 -16.43 7.59 5.46
CA SER A 237 -17.70 8.35 5.56
C SER A 237 -17.52 9.69 6.27
N SER A 238 -16.40 10.36 6.03
CA SER A 238 -16.08 11.65 6.65
C SER A 238 -17.02 12.79 6.23
N GLY A 239 -17.70 12.67 5.09
CA GLY A 239 -18.50 13.71 4.47
C GLY A 239 -17.70 14.80 3.75
N LEU A 240 -16.36 14.77 3.78
CA LEU A 240 -15.52 15.74 3.07
C LEU A 240 -15.64 15.57 1.56
N GLN A 241 -15.62 16.69 0.83
CA GLN A 241 -15.50 16.65 -0.63
C GLN A 241 -14.17 16.02 -1.04
N TRP A 242 -14.21 15.14 -2.07
CA TRP A 242 -13.01 14.51 -2.58
C TRP A 242 -13.20 13.95 -3.98
N ASN A 243 -12.16 14.10 -4.83
CA ASN A 243 -12.09 13.51 -6.15
C ASN A 243 -10.90 12.52 -6.22
N GLU A 244 -11.20 11.22 -6.27
CA GLU A 244 -10.21 10.14 -6.32
C GLU A 244 -9.83 9.73 -7.76
N ALA A 245 -10.17 10.50 -8.78
CA ALA A 245 -9.91 10.13 -10.17
C ALA A 245 -8.42 10.19 -10.51
N TYR A 246 -7.86 9.08 -11.03
CA TYR A 246 -6.50 9.02 -11.57
C TYR A 246 -6.46 9.31 -13.07
N GLY A 247 -5.29 9.71 -13.58
CA GLY A 247 -5.11 10.01 -15.01
C GLY A 247 -5.40 11.46 -15.40
N ALA A 248 -5.84 12.29 -14.45
CA ALA A 248 -6.08 13.73 -14.61
C ALA A 248 -5.54 14.50 -13.38
N VAL A 249 -5.67 15.82 -13.40
CA VAL A 249 -5.48 16.64 -12.20
C VAL A 249 -6.77 16.58 -11.37
N SER A 250 -6.69 15.92 -10.24
CA SER A 250 -7.78 15.70 -9.28
C SER A 250 -7.27 15.95 -7.87
N ASP A 251 -8.11 15.76 -6.83
CA ASP A 251 -7.66 15.95 -5.46
C ASP A 251 -6.58 14.93 -5.09
N VAL A 252 -6.76 13.66 -5.43
CA VAL A 252 -5.77 12.62 -5.12
C VAL A 252 -4.44 12.87 -5.82
N THR A 253 -4.42 13.21 -7.11
CA THR A 253 -3.18 13.45 -7.84
C THR A 253 -2.52 14.78 -7.44
N SER A 254 -3.31 15.79 -7.11
CA SER A 254 -2.81 17.05 -6.53
C SER A 254 -2.18 16.81 -5.17
N MET A 255 -2.85 16.08 -4.28
CA MET A 255 -2.31 15.72 -2.97
C MET A 255 -0.99 14.98 -3.08
N LEU A 256 -0.95 13.88 -3.84
CA LEU A 256 0.21 12.99 -3.90
C LEU A 256 1.43 13.60 -4.59
N TYR A 257 1.22 14.57 -5.52
CA TYR A 257 2.31 15.01 -6.39
C TYR A 257 2.51 16.53 -6.44
N LEU A 258 1.62 17.34 -5.87
CA LEU A 258 1.72 18.80 -5.93
C LEU A 258 1.69 19.46 -4.55
N GLN A 259 1.45 18.70 -3.47
CA GLN A 259 1.33 19.27 -2.13
C GLN A 259 2.47 18.81 -1.20
N PRO A 260 3.19 19.72 -0.54
CA PRO A 260 4.20 19.38 0.45
C PRO A 260 3.60 18.87 1.77
N ASP A 261 2.42 19.39 2.17
CA ASP A 261 1.60 18.94 3.31
C ASP A 261 0.33 18.25 2.80
N MET A 262 0.43 16.95 2.57
CA MET A 262 -0.68 16.16 2.02
C MET A 262 -1.88 16.12 2.99
N ALA A 263 -1.63 16.00 4.29
CA ALA A 263 -2.69 15.95 5.30
C ALA A 263 -3.38 17.31 5.46
N GLY A 264 -2.63 18.41 5.42
CA GLY A 264 -3.18 19.76 5.43
C GLY A 264 -4.09 20.01 4.22
N PHE A 265 -3.63 19.58 3.03
CA PHE A 265 -4.45 19.65 1.81
C PHE A 265 -5.72 18.81 1.96
N ALA A 266 -5.62 17.56 2.39
CA ALA A 266 -6.77 16.66 2.53
C ALA A 266 -7.78 17.11 3.60
N ARG A 267 -7.35 17.88 4.61
CA ARG A 267 -8.21 18.48 5.64
C ARG A 267 -8.91 19.77 5.17
N SER A 268 -8.48 20.37 4.07
CA SER A 268 -8.97 21.70 3.63
C SER A 268 -10.34 21.68 2.96
N PRO A 269 -10.79 20.64 2.23
CA PRO A 269 -12.10 20.64 1.60
C PRO A 269 -13.25 20.80 2.61
N PRO A 270 -14.36 21.45 2.19
CA PRO A 270 -15.56 21.54 3.00
C PRO A 270 -16.30 20.20 3.05
N LEU A 271 -17.30 20.11 3.93
CA LEU A 271 -18.26 19.03 3.90
C LEU A 271 -19.16 19.12 2.66
N ALA A 272 -19.36 17.98 2.00
CA ALA A 272 -20.42 17.77 1.01
C ALA A 272 -21.66 17.16 1.67
N HIS A 273 -21.46 16.33 2.70
CA HIS A 273 -22.51 15.62 3.43
C HIS A 273 -22.18 15.62 4.93
N PRO A 274 -23.17 15.42 5.80
CA PRO A 274 -22.92 15.18 7.23
C PRO A 274 -22.01 13.96 7.44
N PRO A 275 -21.09 13.99 8.44
CA PRO A 275 -20.24 12.85 8.77
C PRO A 275 -21.05 11.58 9.09
N GLY A 276 -20.69 10.47 8.48
CA GLY A 276 -21.30 9.14 8.66
C GLY A 276 -22.46 8.83 7.73
N GLU A 277 -22.97 9.77 6.94
CA GLU A 277 -24.16 9.55 6.08
C GLU A 277 -23.80 9.01 4.69
N GLU A 278 -22.71 9.49 4.09
CA GLU A 278 -22.30 9.10 2.74
C GLU A 278 -20.92 8.44 2.75
N TRP A 279 -20.79 7.39 1.96
CA TRP A 279 -19.52 6.74 1.74
C TRP A 279 -18.83 7.32 0.49
N LEU A 280 -17.59 7.78 0.67
CA LEU A 280 -16.76 8.27 -0.41
C LEU A 280 -15.31 7.79 -0.21
N TYR A 281 -14.87 6.89 -1.09
CA TYR A 281 -13.48 6.43 -1.05
C TYR A 281 -12.50 7.58 -1.26
N SER A 282 -11.57 7.76 -0.33
CA SER A 282 -10.69 8.93 -0.31
C SER A 282 -9.29 8.57 0.21
N SER A 283 -8.28 8.74 -0.65
CA SER A 283 -6.88 8.69 -0.22
C SER A 283 -6.55 9.82 0.74
N GLY A 284 -7.22 10.98 0.62
CA GLY A 284 -7.08 12.09 1.56
C GLY A 284 -7.48 11.70 2.97
N THR A 285 -8.59 11.00 3.14
CA THR A 285 -9.05 10.50 4.44
C THR A 285 -8.02 9.59 5.10
N ALA A 286 -7.36 8.72 4.33
CA ALA A 286 -6.32 7.84 4.87
C ALA A 286 -5.04 8.61 5.28
N VAL A 287 -4.67 9.67 4.57
CA VAL A 287 -3.53 10.52 4.96
C VAL A 287 -3.88 11.37 6.21
N ILE A 288 -5.14 11.78 6.35
CA ILE A 288 -5.63 12.42 7.59
C ILE A 288 -5.47 11.46 8.78
N LEU A 289 -5.83 10.19 8.65
CA LEU A 289 -5.62 9.18 9.69
C LEU A 289 -4.14 9.03 10.06
N SER A 290 -3.23 9.07 9.09
CA SER A 290 -1.79 9.05 9.34
C SER A 290 -1.32 10.27 10.15
N ARG A 291 -1.86 11.46 9.87
CA ARG A 291 -1.57 12.67 10.63
C ARG A 291 -2.13 12.58 12.05
N ILE A 292 -3.35 12.08 12.22
CA ILE A 292 -3.96 11.86 13.54
C ILE A 292 -3.12 10.86 14.36
N ALA A 293 -2.67 9.76 13.76
CA ALA A 293 -1.80 8.79 14.41
C ALA A 293 -0.46 9.41 14.84
N LYS A 294 0.15 10.25 13.98
CA LYS A 294 1.37 11.01 14.30
C LYS A 294 1.13 11.97 15.48
N GLU A 295 0.04 12.73 15.46
CA GLU A 295 -0.32 13.69 16.50
C GLU A 295 -0.63 13.01 17.84
N ALA A 296 -1.25 11.81 17.82
CA ALA A 296 -1.55 11.03 19.03
C ALA A 296 -0.28 10.53 19.75
N LEU A 297 0.83 10.34 19.02
CA LEU A 297 2.12 9.96 19.60
C LEU A 297 2.95 11.15 20.08
N ALA A 298 2.77 12.34 19.50
CA ALA A 298 3.54 13.55 19.80
C ALA A 298 3.08 14.32 21.04
N GLN A 299 2.36 13.68 21.98
CA GLN A 299 1.83 14.35 23.19
C GLN A 299 2.94 14.81 24.14
N PRO A 300 2.72 15.89 24.94
CA PRO A 300 3.70 16.38 25.89
C PRO A 300 4.16 15.29 26.87
N GLY A 301 5.49 15.12 26.98
CA GLY A 301 6.09 14.07 27.81
C GLY A 301 6.49 12.79 27.06
N ALA A 302 6.26 12.72 25.74
CA ALA A 302 6.81 11.64 24.92
C ALA A 302 8.35 11.75 24.89
N THR A 303 9.03 10.67 25.29
CA THR A 303 10.48 10.55 25.20
C THR A 303 10.93 10.40 23.74
N GLU A 304 12.20 10.71 23.43
CA GLU A 304 12.77 10.44 22.10
C GLU A 304 12.50 9.01 21.64
N GLY A 305 12.08 8.81 20.39
CA GLY A 305 11.72 7.51 19.83
C GLY A 305 10.22 7.23 19.68
N HIS A 306 9.35 8.20 19.97
CA HIS A 306 7.89 8.09 19.83
C HIS A 306 7.36 8.71 18.53
N ASP A 307 8.17 8.74 17.47
CA ASP A 307 7.65 9.07 16.14
C ASP A 307 6.88 7.90 15.52
N LEU A 308 5.97 8.21 14.63
CA LEU A 308 5.09 7.19 14.03
C LEU A 308 5.85 6.08 13.26
N PRO A 309 6.90 6.37 12.47
CA PRO A 309 7.73 5.34 11.84
C PRO A 309 8.37 4.37 12.85
N THR A 310 8.97 4.89 13.92
CA THR A 310 9.59 4.07 14.98
C THR A 310 8.55 3.24 15.71
N PHE A 311 7.38 3.81 16.02
CA PHE A 311 6.26 3.09 16.62
C PHE A 311 5.82 1.92 15.73
N ILE A 312 5.56 2.16 14.45
CA ILE A 312 5.12 1.12 13.50
C ILE A 312 6.18 0.02 13.40
N LYS A 313 7.45 0.41 13.23
CA LYS A 313 8.55 -0.56 13.15
C LYS A 313 8.66 -1.42 14.41
N GLY A 314 8.66 -0.79 15.57
CA GLY A 314 8.86 -1.49 16.86
C GLY A 314 7.66 -2.32 17.30
N ARG A 315 6.44 -1.80 17.10
CA ARG A 315 5.23 -2.38 17.66
C ARG A 315 4.45 -3.25 16.67
N LEU A 316 4.63 -3.07 15.37
CA LEU A 316 3.94 -3.83 14.33
C LEU A 316 4.92 -4.67 13.50
N PHE A 317 5.87 -4.02 12.81
CA PHE A 317 6.68 -4.74 11.83
C PHE A 317 7.65 -5.74 12.45
N ASN A 318 8.38 -5.33 13.49
CA ASN A 318 9.33 -6.22 14.16
C ASN A 318 8.67 -7.46 14.78
N PRO A 319 7.57 -7.36 15.56
CA PRO A 319 6.89 -8.54 16.08
C PRO A 319 6.40 -9.49 14.99
N LEU A 320 5.89 -8.96 13.90
CA LEU A 320 5.45 -9.77 12.76
C LEU A 320 6.60 -10.35 11.94
N GLY A 321 7.86 -9.95 12.18
CA GLY A 321 9.01 -10.31 11.33
C GLY A 321 8.95 -9.66 9.94
N ILE A 322 8.25 -8.54 9.80
CA ILE A 322 8.22 -7.71 8.59
C ILE A 322 9.48 -6.85 8.59
N THR A 323 10.40 -7.13 7.67
CA THR A 323 11.74 -6.50 7.69
C THR A 323 11.99 -5.55 6.52
N THR A 324 11.16 -5.62 5.47
CA THR A 324 11.38 -4.84 4.24
C THR A 324 10.41 -3.68 4.10
N ALA A 325 9.40 -3.59 4.98
CA ALA A 325 8.36 -2.58 4.86
C ALA A 325 8.86 -1.17 5.12
N THR A 326 8.52 -0.26 4.22
CA THR A 326 8.74 1.18 4.36
C THR A 326 7.47 1.90 3.95
N ILE A 327 6.92 2.74 4.84
CA ILE A 327 5.83 3.67 4.52
C ILE A 327 6.47 5.05 4.36
N GLU A 328 6.46 5.58 3.14
CA GLU A 328 7.17 6.79 2.82
C GLU A 328 6.37 8.04 3.19
N PRO A 329 7.02 9.10 3.71
CA PRO A 329 6.36 10.31 4.16
C PRO A 329 6.19 11.37 3.05
N ASP A 330 5.32 12.34 3.31
CA ASP A 330 5.31 13.62 2.63
C ASP A 330 6.45 14.54 3.12
N GLU A 331 6.56 15.74 2.56
CA GLU A 331 7.61 16.71 2.92
C GLU A 331 7.48 17.20 4.38
N HIS A 332 6.27 17.19 4.94
CA HIS A 332 6.00 17.52 6.34
C HIS A 332 6.16 16.32 7.30
N GLY A 333 6.65 15.19 6.80
CA GLY A 333 6.90 13.98 7.60
C GLY A 333 5.62 13.27 8.04
N THR A 334 4.51 13.46 7.36
CA THR A 334 3.32 12.63 7.52
C THR A 334 3.46 11.40 6.62
N LEU A 335 3.33 10.21 7.19
CA LEU A 335 3.35 8.99 6.38
C LEU A 335 2.20 9.01 5.38
N VAL A 336 2.48 8.72 4.10
CA VAL A 336 1.46 8.65 3.07
C VAL A 336 0.73 7.30 3.17
N GLY A 337 0.01 7.14 4.28
CA GLY A 337 -0.69 5.91 4.66
C GLY A 337 -1.84 5.52 3.73
N SER A 338 -2.10 6.34 2.73
CA SER A 338 -3.03 5.99 1.65
C SER A 338 -2.42 5.12 0.58
N SER A 339 -1.05 5.17 0.37
CA SER A 339 -0.51 4.74 -0.91
C SER A 339 0.93 4.24 -0.91
N TYR A 340 1.82 4.71 -0.03
CA TYR A 340 3.26 4.60 -0.25
C TYR A 340 3.96 3.59 0.68
N MET A 341 3.35 2.43 0.90
CA MET A 341 4.06 1.31 1.52
C MET A 341 4.66 0.40 0.46
N TYR A 342 5.97 0.19 0.57
CA TYR A 342 6.73 -0.83 -0.13
C TYR A 342 7.04 -1.97 0.84
N ALA A 343 6.83 -3.20 0.41
CA ALA A 343 7.19 -4.40 1.17
C ALA A 343 7.32 -5.59 0.21
N THR A 344 8.05 -6.63 0.61
CA THR A 344 8.09 -7.88 -0.16
C THR A 344 6.73 -8.58 -0.14
N ALA A 345 6.48 -9.44 -1.12
CA ALA A 345 5.24 -10.23 -1.16
C ALA A 345 5.07 -11.11 0.09
N ARG A 346 6.18 -11.63 0.63
CA ARG A 346 6.17 -12.40 1.88
C ARG A 346 5.80 -11.53 3.09
N ASP A 347 6.22 -10.26 3.12
CA ASP A 347 5.86 -9.34 4.20
C ASP A 347 4.39 -8.88 4.09
N TRP A 348 3.87 -8.69 2.88
CA TRP A 348 2.43 -8.52 2.67
C TRP A 348 1.63 -9.75 3.12
N ALA A 349 2.15 -10.96 2.86
CA ALA A 349 1.54 -12.20 3.33
C ALA A 349 1.55 -12.32 4.87
N ARG A 350 2.61 -11.84 5.56
CA ARG A 350 2.66 -11.77 7.03
C ARG A 350 1.59 -10.86 7.59
N TYR A 351 1.41 -9.69 6.98
CA TYR A 351 0.34 -8.79 7.41
C TYR A 351 -1.05 -9.39 7.15
N GLY A 352 -1.24 -10.05 6.01
CA GLY A 352 -2.48 -10.80 5.73
C GLY A 352 -2.73 -11.93 6.74
N LEU A 353 -1.70 -12.68 7.11
CA LEU A 353 -1.79 -13.73 8.14
C LEU A 353 -2.10 -13.15 9.53
N PHE A 354 -1.53 -12.01 9.88
CA PHE A 354 -1.85 -11.29 11.11
C PHE A 354 -3.33 -10.90 11.19
N LEU A 355 -3.91 -10.43 10.10
CA LEU A 355 -5.35 -10.14 10.03
C LEU A 355 -6.19 -11.42 10.05
N LEU A 356 -5.74 -12.49 9.40
CA LEU A 356 -6.38 -13.81 9.46
C LEU A 356 -6.49 -14.31 10.90
N GLN A 357 -5.48 -14.04 11.72
CA GLN A 357 -5.38 -14.40 13.13
C GLN A 357 -5.99 -13.35 14.09
N ASP A 358 -6.92 -12.51 13.59
CA ASP A 358 -7.63 -11.50 14.41
C ASP A 358 -6.73 -10.48 15.12
N GLY A 359 -5.55 -10.19 14.59
CA GLY A 359 -4.64 -9.22 15.20
C GLY A 359 -3.83 -9.79 16.38
N VAL A 360 -3.80 -11.12 16.49
CA VAL A 360 -2.96 -11.86 17.43
C VAL A 360 -1.75 -12.42 16.69
N TRP A 361 -0.56 -12.30 17.26
CA TRP A 361 0.65 -12.86 16.69
C TRP A 361 1.49 -13.54 17.74
N GLN A 362 1.80 -14.84 17.55
CA GLN A 362 2.56 -15.68 18.50
C GLN A 362 2.01 -15.61 19.94
N GLY A 363 0.68 -15.51 20.06
CA GLY A 363 -0.01 -15.41 21.35
C GLY A 363 -0.09 -14.01 21.94
N GLU A 364 0.52 -13.02 21.31
CA GLU A 364 0.41 -11.61 21.71
C GLU A 364 -0.70 -10.91 20.92
N GLU A 365 -1.65 -10.33 21.64
CA GLU A 365 -2.68 -9.47 21.04
C GLU A 365 -2.07 -8.12 20.68
N LEU A 366 -1.87 -7.81 19.39
CA LEU A 366 -1.38 -6.51 18.95
C LEU A 366 -2.53 -5.53 18.68
N LEU A 367 -3.71 -6.02 18.30
CA LEU A 367 -4.93 -5.23 18.13
C LEU A 367 -5.92 -5.47 19.25
N PRO A 368 -6.88 -4.56 19.50
CA PRO A 368 -7.96 -4.82 20.45
C PRO A 368 -8.77 -6.07 20.04
N PRO A 369 -9.26 -6.88 20.98
CA PRO A 369 -10.17 -7.97 20.67
C PRO A 369 -11.36 -7.50 19.82
N GLY A 370 -11.67 -8.24 18.75
CA GLY A 370 -12.76 -7.90 17.83
C GLY A 370 -12.46 -6.77 16.84
N TYR A 371 -11.28 -6.16 16.89
CA TYR A 371 -10.95 -5.04 15.99
C TYR A 371 -10.92 -5.46 14.50
N VAL A 372 -10.35 -6.63 14.18
CA VAL A 372 -10.34 -7.13 12.79
C VAL A 372 -11.74 -7.49 12.32
N ALA A 373 -12.59 -8.01 13.21
CA ALA A 373 -14.01 -8.22 12.90
C ALA A 373 -14.72 -6.90 12.59
N MET A 374 -14.46 -5.86 13.39
CA MET A 374 -14.94 -4.50 13.11
C MET A 374 -14.41 -3.96 11.77
N MET A 375 -13.13 -4.16 11.46
CA MET A 375 -12.55 -3.76 10.16
C MET A 375 -13.32 -4.37 8.99
N ALA A 376 -13.78 -5.61 9.10
CA ALA A 376 -14.56 -6.33 8.08
C ALA A 376 -16.08 -6.17 8.25
N THR A 377 -16.57 -5.31 9.16
CA THR A 377 -18.00 -5.01 9.27
C THR A 377 -18.43 -4.06 8.15
N PRO A 378 -19.48 -4.38 7.37
CA PRO A 378 -19.92 -3.53 6.27
C PRO A 378 -20.31 -2.11 6.73
N VAL A 379 -19.82 -1.11 5.99
CA VAL A 379 -20.32 0.26 6.04
C VAL A 379 -21.60 0.32 5.20
N GLU A 380 -22.74 0.60 5.81
CA GLU A 380 -24.05 0.59 5.13
C GLU A 380 -24.06 1.53 3.92
N ALA A 381 -23.59 2.75 4.08
CA ALA A 381 -23.50 3.74 3.02
C ALA A 381 -22.61 3.32 1.83
N SER A 382 -21.76 2.29 2.00
CA SER A 382 -20.97 1.71 0.91
C SER A 382 -21.72 0.64 0.11
N HIS A 383 -22.97 0.38 0.41
CA HIS A 383 -23.76 -0.75 -0.13
C HIS A 383 -23.08 -2.12 0.10
N GLY A 384 -22.37 -2.26 1.21
CA GLY A 384 -21.74 -3.51 1.63
C GLY A 384 -20.38 -3.81 0.99
N GLN A 385 -19.82 -2.92 0.15
CA GLN A 385 -18.55 -3.16 -0.52
C GLN A 385 -17.31 -2.84 0.34
N TYR A 386 -17.47 -2.02 1.39
CA TYR A 386 -16.36 -1.52 2.21
C TYR A 386 -16.61 -1.75 3.69
N GLY A 387 -15.55 -2.11 4.41
CA GLY A 387 -15.55 -2.34 5.83
C GLY A 387 -15.14 -1.12 6.65
N MET A 388 -15.51 -1.10 7.93
CA MET A 388 -15.24 0.01 8.85
C MET A 388 -13.74 0.23 9.17
N GLY A 389 -12.84 -0.63 8.70
CA GLY A 389 -11.40 -0.55 8.94
C GLY A 389 -10.56 -0.43 7.68
N GLN A 390 -11.02 0.29 6.69
CA GLN A 390 -10.31 0.50 5.41
C GLN A 390 -9.98 -0.82 4.70
N THR A 391 -10.93 -1.74 4.69
CA THR A 391 -10.89 -3.02 3.98
C THR A 391 -11.97 -3.08 2.92
N TRP A 392 -11.73 -3.79 1.84
CA TRP A 392 -12.75 -4.16 0.87
C TRP A 392 -13.39 -5.48 1.28
N LEU A 393 -14.70 -5.60 1.14
CA LEU A 393 -15.44 -6.82 1.49
C LEU A 393 -15.66 -7.75 0.31
N TRP A 394 -15.22 -7.32 -0.87
CA TRP A 394 -15.07 -8.14 -2.06
C TRP A 394 -13.96 -7.61 -2.96
N GLY A 395 -13.53 -8.44 -3.89
CA GLY A 395 -12.53 -8.05 -4.88
C GLY A 395 -13.03 -6.96 -5.81
N SER A 396 -12.14 -6.44 -6.66
CA SER A 396 -12.48 -5.42 -7.66
C SER A 396 -13.53 -5.93 -8.64
N ASP A 397 -14.30 -5.00 -9.24
CA ASP A 397 -15.29 -5.19 -10.33
C ASP A 397 -16.75 -5.42 -9.91
N ALA A 398 -17.21 -4.74 -8.85
CA ALA A 398 -18.65 -4.58 -8.65
C ALA A 398 -19.25 -3.74 -9.79
N LEU A 399 -19.71 -4.41 -10.85
CA LEU A 399 -20.40 -3.77 -11.96
C LEU A 399 -21.78 -3.21 -11.54
N THR A 400 -22.32 -3.74 -10.44
CA THR A 400 -23.64 -3.36 -9.91
C THR A 400 -23.48 -3.01 -8.43
N PRO A 401 -23.84 -1.80 -8.01
CA PRO A 401 -23.81 -1.43 -6.60
C PRO A 401 -24.58 -2.43 -5.72
N GLY A 402 -23.97 -2.84 -4.59
CA GLY A 402 -24.60 -3.77 -3.64
C GLY A 402 -24.59 -5.24 -4.05
N VAL A 403 -24.03 -5.60 -5.20
CA VAL A 403 -23.88 -6.99 -5.63
C VAL A 403 -22.43 -7.42 -5.43
N ASN A 404 -22.21 -8.38 -4.52
CA ASN A 404 -20.88 -8.94 -4.27
C ASN A 404 -20.43 -9.81 -5.45
N PRO A 405 -19.42 -9.41 -6.24
CA PRO A 405 -18.95 -10.18 -7.39
C PRO A 405 -18.23 -11.47 -6.99
N ASP A 406 -17.70 -11.58 -5.78
CA ASP A 406 -16.95 -12.73 -5.29
C ASP A 406 -17.81 -14.01 -5.25
N ALA A 407 -19.14 -13.85 -5.05
CA ALA A 407 -20.09 -14.96 -5.05
C ALA A 407 -20.08 -15.75 -6.37
N ALA A 408 -19.91 -15.07 -7.52
CA ALA A 408 -19.82 -15.71 -8.83
C ALA A 408 -18.56 -16.58 -8.98
N PHE A 409 -17.56 -16.36 -8.17
CA PHE A 409 -16.32 -17.13 -8.12
C PHE A 409 -16.30 -18.17 -7.00
N GLY A 410 -17.39 -18.30 -6.23
CA GLY A 410 -17.46 -19.19 -5.08
C GLY A 410 -16.52 -18.82 -3.95
N ILE A 411 -16.13 -17.55 -3.86
CA ILE A 411 -15.33 -17.02 -2.75
C ILE A 411 -16.24 -16.90 -1.53
N PRO A 412 -15.86 -17.42 -0.36
CA PRO A 412 -16.67 -17.36 0.84
C PRO A 412 -17.03 -15.93 1.26
N ALA A 413 -18.20 -15.76 1.86
CA ALA A 413 -18.73 -14.47 2.28
C ALA A 413 -17.94 -13.80 3.44
N ASP A 414 -17.09 -14.56 4.14
CA ASP A 414 -16.18 -14.07 5.16
C ASP A 414 -14.83 -13.60 4.60
N ALA A 415 -14.67 -13.62 3.28
CA ALA A 415 -13.50 -13.06 2.62
C ALA A 415 -13.51 -11.53 2.72
N PHE A 416 -12.33 -10.97 2.97
CA PHE A 416 -12.09 -9.53 2.84
C PHE A 416 -10.73 -9.27 2.20
N TRP A 417 -10.57 -8.06 1.68
CA TRP A 417 -9.45 -7.76 0.81
C TRP A 417 -8.72 -6.48 1.22
N MET A 418 -7.43 -6.50 1.03
CA MET A 418 -6.63 -5.31 0.83
C MET A 418 -6.47 -5.15 -0.68
N SER A 419 -6.91 -4.03 -1.24
CA SER A 419 -6.82 -3.78 -2.69
C SER A 419 -6.05 -2.50 -2.96
N GLY A 420 -5.21 -2.53 -3.98
CA GLY A 420 -4.39 -1.40 -4.40
C GLY A 420 -4.46 -1.15 -5.91
N HIS A 421 -4.09 0.06 -6.30
CA HIS A 421 -4.06 0.49 -7.70
C HIS A 421 -3.24 -0.49 -8.56
N ASP A 422 -3.62 -0.65 -9.84
CA ASP A 422 -2.96 -1.54 -10.78
C ASP A 422 -2.92 -3.02 -10.36
N GLY A 423 -3.96 -3.49 -9.66
CA GLY A 423 -4.20 -4.91 -9.40
C GLY A 423 -3.39 -5.50 -8.25
N GLN A 424 -2.94 -4.67 -7.28
CA GLN A 424 -2.42 -5.19 -6.02
C GLN A 424 -3.55 -5.77 -5.20
N SER A 425 -3.37 -6.95 -4.63
CA SER A 425 -4.38 -7.54 -3.75
C SER A 425 -3.79 -8.48 -2.70
N VAL A 426 -4.41 -8.48 -1.53
CA VAL A 426 -4.30 -9.53 -0.52
C VAL A 426 -5.72 -9.97 -0.20
N CYS A 427 -6.06 -11.20 -0.54
CA CYS A 427 -7.34 -11.84 -0.19
C CYS A 427 -7.16 -12.64 1.08
N ILE A 428 -8.02 -12.43 2.07
CA ILE A 428 -7.98 -13.10 3.38
C ILE A 428 -9.31 -13.82 3.57
N ILE A 429 -9.28 -15.13 3.78
CA ILE A 429 -10.47 -15.98 3.90
C ILE A 429 -10.37 -16.80 5.18
N LYS A 430 -11.06 -16.34 6.23
CA LYS A 430 -10.95 -16.92 7.57
C LYS A 430 -11.45 -18.37 7.64
N SER A 431 -12.61 -18.66 7.05
CA SER A 431 -13.19 -20.02 7.01
C SER A 431 -12.33 -21.04 6.29
N ARG A 432 -11.35 -20.57 5.49
CA ARG A 432 -10.45 -21.42 4.72
C ARG A 432 -9.00 -21.35 5.20
N GLN A 433 -8.71 -20.54 6.23
CA GLN A 433 -7.36 -20.30 6.73
C GLN A 433 -6.38 -19.92 5.61
N LEU A 434 -6.82 -19.08 4.68
CA LEU A 434 -6.15 -18.81 3.41
C LEU A 434 -5.84 -17.33 3.28
N VAL A 435 -4.59 -17.03 2.86
CA VAL A 435 -4.17 -15.69 2.43
C VAL A 435 -3.53 -15.80 1.04
N ILE A 436 -4.01 -14.99 0.11
CA ILE A 436 -3.50 -14.95 -1.27
C ILE A 436 -3.05 -13.53 -1.57
N VAL A 437 -1.75 -13.37 -1.80
CA VAL A 437 -1.13 -12.11 -2.21
C VAL A 437 -0.88 -12.15 -3.70
N ARG A 438 -1.30 -11.11 -4.41
CA ARG A 438 -0.91 -10.86 -5.79
C ARG A 438 -0.45 -9.42 -5.91
N LEU A 439 0.79 -9.23 -6.34
CA LEU A 439 1.39 -7.93 -6.63
C LEU A 439 1.74 -7.87 -8.12
N GLY A 440 1.52 -6.72 -8.72
CA GLY A 440 1.78 -6.56 -10.15
C GLY A 440 1.66 -5.11 -10.60
N LEU A 441 1.63 -4.91 -11.91
CA LEU A 441 1.28 -3.66 -12.52
C LEU A 441 0.33 -3.96 -13.67
N THR A 442 -0.96 -4.00 -13.33
CA THR A 442 -2.05 -4.42 -14.21
C THR A 442 -3.14 -3.36 -14.20
N PRO A 443 -3.06 -2.37 -15.11
CA PRO A 443 -4.08 -1.34 -15.21
C PRO A 443 -5.48 -1.92 -15.38
N TYR A 444 -6.48 -1.26 -14.81
CA TYR A 444 -7.89 -1.66 -14.89
C TYR A 444 -8.35 -1.98 -16.33
N ALA A 445 -7.89 -1.20 -17.30
CA ALA A 445 -8.20 -1.42 -18.72
C ALA A 445 -7.74 -2.79 -19.26
N ALA A 446 -6.86 -3.51 -18.56
CA ALA A 446 -6.45 -4.86 -18.94
C ALA A 446 -7.51 -5.93 -18.63
N GLY A 447 -8.61 -5.58 -17.91
CA GLY A 447 -9.72 -6.47 -17.59
C GLY A 447 -9.35 -7.67 -16.72
N TYR A 448 -8.27 -7.57 -15.94
CA TYR A 448 -7.86 -8.63 -15.02
C TYR A 448 -8.57 -8.51 -13.67
N THR A 449 -8.95 -9.63 -13.09
CA THR A 449 -9.52 -9.73 -11.75
C THR A 449 -8.87 -10.86 -10.96
N SER A 450 -8.43 -10.56 -9.73
CA SER A 450 -7.79 -11.54 -8.84
C SER A 450 -8.75 -12.65 -8.38
N GLN A 451 -10.05 -12.49 -8.49
CA GLN A 451 -11.05 -13.49 -8.11
C GLN A 451 -10.85 -14.82 -8.85
N ARG A 452 -10.43 -14.79 -10.13
CA ARG A 452 -10.14 -16.02 -10.90
C ARG A 452 -9.00 -16.83 -10.29
N LEU A 453 -7.94 -16.16 -9.88
CA LEU A 453 -6.81 -16.78 -9.19
C LEU A 453 -7.28 -17.38 -7.85
N VAL A 454 -8.02 -16.60 -7.06
CA VAL A 454 -8.55 -17.04 -5.76
C VAL A 454 -9.47 -18.26 -5.94
N GLN A 455 -10.39 -18.26 -6.92
CA GLN A 455 -11.25 -19.39 -7.23
C GLN A 455 -10.43 -20.66 -7.52
N ALA A 456 -9.39 -20.56 -8.37
CA ALA A 456 -8.56 -21.71 -8.73
C ALA A 456 -7.83 -22.27 -7.51
N ILE A 457 -7.28 -21.40 -6.65
CA ILE A 457 -6.58 -21.80 -5.42
C ILE A 457 -7.58 -22.43 -4.43
N LEU A 458 -8.76 -21.85 -4.25
CA LEU A 458 -9.80 -22.42 -3.39
C LEU A 458 -10.16 -23.85 -3.80
N LYS A 459 -10.27 -24.14 -5.10
CA LYS A 459 -10.55 -25.50 -5.60
C LYS A 459 -9.38 -26.44 -5.30
N ALA A 460 -8.16 -25.99 -5.44
CA ALA A 460 -6.95 -26.81 -5.20
C ALA A 460 -6.64 -27.04 -3.70
N THR A 461 -7.18 -26.21 -2.81
CA THR A 461 -7.03 -26.34 -1.35
C THR A 461 -8.23 -27.01 -0.67
N GLN A 462 -9.24 -27.46 -1.43
CA GLN A 462 -10.33 -28.26 -0.87
C GLN A 462 -9.80 -29.63 -0.42
N PRO A 463 -10.22 -30.15 0.74
CA PRO A 463 -9.97 -31.53 1.09
C PRO A 463 -10.51 -32.45 0.00
N ALA A 464 -9.74 -33.46 -0.42
CA ALA A 464 -10.24 -34.44 -1.37
C ALA A 464 -11.55 -35.03 -0.83
N ILE A 465 -12.62 -34.94 -1.61
CA ILE A 465 -13.90 -35.57 -1.29
C ILE A 465 -13.64 -37.07 -1.27
N GLY A 466 -13.44 -37.68 -0.09
CA GLY A 466 -13.15 -39.12 0.06
C GLY A 466 -12.34 -39.54 1.26
N ALA A 467 -11.73 -38.61 2.01
CA ALA A 467 -10.90 -38.96 3.18
C ALA A 467 -11.68 -39.12 4.51
N GLN A 468 -13.01 -38.97 4.51
CA GLN A 468 -13.87 -39.16 5.70
C GLN A 468 -14.75 -40.40 5.59
N ALA A 469 -14.18 -41.55 5.34
CA ALA A 469 -14.92 -42.80 5.54
C ALA A 469 -13.96 -43.98 5.76
N SER A 470 -13.28 -44.04 6.90
CA SER A 470 -12.75 -45.29 7.43
C SER A 470 -12.33 -45.13 8.89
N THR A 471 -13.31 -44.86 9.76
CA THR A 471 -13.27 -45.33 11.13
C THR A 471 -14.56 -46.11 11.37
N ALA A 472 -14.68 -47.27 10.71
CA ALA A 472 -15.58 -48.29 11.12
C ALA A 472 -15.01 -48.94 12.38
N GLU A 473 -15.68 -48.76 13.49
CA GLU A 473 -15.53 -49.50 14.74
C GLU A 473 -15.48 -51.03 14.48
N PRO A 474 -14.59 -51.79 15.09
CA PRO A 474 -14.76 -53.25 15.13
C PRO A 474 -15.81 -53.58 16.15
N ALA A 475 -16.89 -54.20 15.68
CA ALA A 475 -17.94 -54.80 16.52
C ALA A 475 -17.32 -55.78 17.55
N ALA A 476 -17.65 -55.51 18.81
CA ALA A 476 -17.43 -56.45 19.90
C ALA A 476 -18.23 -57.76 19.69
N GLN A 477 -17.53 -58.88 19.79
CA GLN A 477 -18.07 -60.17 20.20
C GLN A 477 -17.62 -60.50 21.62
#